data_e235f3247438cbba813d36ef6cbc9ee9
#
_entry.id   e235f3247438cbba813d36ef6cbc9ee9
#
_cell.length_a   1.000
_cell.length_b   1.000
_cell.length_c   1.000
_cell.angle_alpha   90.00
_cell.angle_beta   90.00
_cell.angle_gamma   90.00
#
_symmetry.space_group_name_H-M   'P 1'
#
loop_
_entity.id
_entity.type
_entity.pdbx_description
1 polymer ?
#
loop_
_entity_poly.entity_id
_entity_poly.type
_entity_poly.pdbx_seq_one_letter_code
_entity_poly.pdbx_strand_id
1 'polypeptide(L)'
;MRKKAAITMAVAIIVLTAGVMISRGKMPYKPYKDLKASDIVSATVYCFPPDKTVQITDVEELVSCLGEVTIYNEDSSYNDYCGQTVLFTLTMADGTQEEITEFNPFLIINGVGYKAKYESCERLSRYANQLLS
;
A
#
# COMPACT_ATOMS: atom_id res chain seq x y z
N MET A 1 -7.35 -26.49 -7.68
CA MET A 1 -6.05 -25.81 -7.63
C MET A 1 -5.76 -24.96 -8.86
N ARG A 2 -5.88 -25.52 -10.05
CA ARG A 2 -5.59 -24.78 -11.28
C ARG A 2 -6.50 -23.57 -11.49
N LYS A 3 -7.78 -23.67 -11.10
CA LYS A 3 -8.74 -22.54 -11.23
C LYS A 3 -8.39 -21.39 -10.30
N LYS A 4 -7.91 -21.67 -9.09
CA LYS A 4 -7.50 -20.62 -8.15
C LYS A 4 -6.27 -19.89 -8.64
N ALA A 5 -5.30 -20.59 -9.19
CA ALA A 5 -4.10 -19.97 -9.75
C ALA A 5 -4.43 -19.05 -10.93
N ALA A 6 -5.34 -19.47 -11.81
CA ALA A 6 -5.75 -18.66 -12.95
C ALA A 6 -6.48 -17.39 -12.51
N ILE A 7 -7.37 -17.49 -11.51
CA ILE A 7 -8.08 -16.33 -10.97
C ILE A 7 -7.10 -15.37 -10.31
N THR A 8 -6.15 -15.88 -9.55
CA THR A 8 -5.10 -15.09 -8.89
C THR A 8 -4.28 -14.31 -9.92
N MET A 9 -3.88 -14.95 -11.00
CA MET A 9 -3.13 -14.30 -12.06
C MET A 9 -3.96 -13.22 -12.77
N ALA A 10 -5.23 -13.49 -13.01
CA ALA A 10 -6.13 -12.52 -13.64
C ALA A 10 -6.29 -11.26 -12.80
N VAL A 11 -6.44 -11.42 -11.48
CA VAL A 11 -6.56 -10.28 -10.56
C VAL A 11 -5.24 -9.52 -10.49
N ALA A 12 -4.11 -10.21 -10.45
CA ALA A 12 -2.79 -9.57 -10.47
C ALA A 12 -2.61 -8.73 -11.74
N ILE A 13 -3.04 -9.24 -12.89
CA ILE A 13 -2.99 -8.51 -14.15
C ILE A 13 -3.89 -7.28 -14.10
N ILE A 14 -5.08 -7.39 -13.52
CA ILE A 14 -5.99 -6.26 -13.36
C ILE A 14 -5.39 -5.18 -12.48
N VAL A 15 -4.74 -5.57 -11.37
CA VAL A 15 -4.06 -4.64 -10.48
C VAL A 15 -2.91 -3.93 -11.21
N LEU A 16 -2.10 -4.67 -11.96
CA LEU A 16 -1.03 -4.10 -12.76
C LEU A 16 -1.56 -3.15 -13.84
N THR A 17 -2.65 -3.52 -14.50
CA THR A 17 -3.30 -2.67 -15.50
C THR A 17 -3.82 -1.39 -14.87
N ALA A 18 -4.45 -1.48 -13.70
CA ALA A 18 -4.91 -0.32 -12.96
C ALA A 18 -3.75 0.58 -12.58
N GLY A 19 -2.62 0.01 -12.13
CA GLY A 19 -1.41 0.76 -11.83
C GLY A 19 -0.86 1.53 -13.03
N VAL A 20 -0.86 0.91 -14.21
CA VAL A 20 -0.43 1.55 -15.45
C VAL A 20 -1.40 2.67 -15.84
N MET A 21 -2.69 2.47 -15.65
CA MET A 21 -3.70 3.50 -15.91
C MET A 21 -3.57 4.68 -14.95
N ILE A 22 -3.20 4.44 -13.70
CA ILE A 22 -2.95 5.50 -12.71
C ILE A 22 -1.83 6.42 -13.20
N SER A 23 -0.72 5.86 -13.70
CA SER A 23 0.41 6.65 -14.16
C SER A 23 0.10 7.50 -15.39
N ARG A 24 -0.91 7.12 -16.17
CA ARG A 24 -1.36 7.87 -17.36
C ARG A 24 -2.57 8.74 -17.09
N GLY A 25 -3.21 8.57 -15.94
CA GLY A 25 -4.51 9.07 -15.68
C GLY A 25 -4.56 10.41 -14.99
N LYS A 26 -5.71 10.66 -14.43
CA LYS A 26 -6.05 11.92 -13.78
C LYS A 26 -5.47 11.92 -12.36
N MET A 27 -4.46 12.71 -12.17
CA MET A 27 -3.92 12.96 -10.84
C MET A 27 -4.49 14.26 -10.30
N PRO A 28 -4.82 14.35 -9.00
CA PRO A 28 -4.58 13.36 -7.95
C PRO A 28 -5.51 12.14 -8.02
N TYR A 29 -5.03 11.02 -7.48
CA TYR A 29 -5.75 9.75 -7.54
C TYR A 29 -5.70 9.03 -6.19
N LYS A 30 -6.80 8.36 -5.84
CA LYS A 30 -6.89 7.55 -4.61
C LYS A 30 -6.96 6.07 -4.99
N PRO A 31 -5.82 5.35 -4.99
CA PRO A 31 -5.77 3.97 -5.49
C PRO A 31 -6.55 2.97 -4.64
N TYR A 32 -6.78 3.27 -3.35
CA TYR A 32 -7.43 2.36 -2.42
C TYR A 32 -8.79 2.83 -1.93
N LYS A 33 -9.41 3.78 -2.63
CA LYS A 33 -10.71 4.33 -2.22
C LYS A 33 -11.82 3.28 -2.13
N ASP A 34 -11.72 2.21 -2.92
CA ASP A 34 -12.74 1.16 -2.98
C ASP A 34 -12.33 -0.11 -2.24
N LEU A 35 -11.16 -0.10 -1.59
CA LEU A 35 -10.66 -1.23 -0.81
C LEU A 35 -11.58 -1.48 0.39
N LYS A 36 -11.92 -2.74 0.63
CA LYS A 36 -12.75 -3.18 1.76
C LYS A 36 -11.96 -4.11 2.66
N ALA A 37 -12.31 -4.12 3.94
CA ALA A 37 -11.70 -5.05 4.89
C ALA A 37 -11.89 -6.51 4.48
N SER A 38 -13.01 -6.84 3.86
CA SER A 38 -13.29 -8.19 3.36
C SER A 38 -12.38 -8.62 2.20
N ASP A 39 -11.70 -7.68 1.55
CA ASP A 39 -10.74 -7.99 0.49
C ASP A 39 -9.41 -8.50 1.03
N ILE A 40 -9.16 -8.35 2.32
CA ILE A 40 -7.88 -8.64 2.97
C ILE A 40 -8.03 -9.83 3.91
N VAL A 41 -7.19 -10.85 3.71
CA VAL A 41 -7.14 -12.04 4.57
C VAL A 41 -6.22 -11.80 5.75
N SER A 42 -5.06 -11.18 5.50
CA SER A 42 -4.09 -10.87 6.54
C SER A 42 -3.26 -9.66 6.13
N ALA A 43 -2.71 -8.99 7.12
CA ALA A 43 -1.87 -7.83 6.89
C ALA A 43 -0.78 -7.75 7.95
N THR A 44 0.41 -7.31 7.52
CA THR A 44 1.53 -7.02 8.41
C THR A 44 2.08 -5.65 8.09
N VAL A 45 2.74 -5.05 9.08
CA VAL A 45 3.51 -3.83 8.88
C VAL A 45 4.93 -4.04 9.39
N TYR A 46 5.89 -3.67 8.56
CA TYR A 46 7.32 -3.68 8.91
C TYR A 46 7.82 -2.25 8.94
N CYS A 47 8.51 -1.88 10.03
CA CYS A 47 9.10 -0.55 10.18
C CYS A 47 10.60 -0.65 10.37
N PHE A 48 11.33 0.21 9.67
CA PHE A 48 12.78 0.35 9.82
C PHE A 48 13.16 1.83 9.81
N PRO A 49 13.81 2.34 10.88
CA PRO A 49 13.93 1.73 12.20
C PRO A 49 12.57 1.63 12.88
N PRO A 50 12.37 0.71 13.82
CA PRO A 50 13.35 -0.06 14.60
C PRO A 50 13.67 -1.48 14.09
N ASP A 51 13.28 -1.88 12.90
CA ASP A 51 13.41 -3.25 12.38
C ASP A 51 12.46 -4.19 13.11
N LYS A 52 11.18 -3.90 12.99
CA LYS A 52 10.12 -4.65 13.68
C LYS A 52 8.94 -4.88 12.74
N THR A 53 8.40 -6.11 12.80
CA THR A 53 7.19 -6.49 12.08
C THR A 53 6.07 -6.76 13.07
N VAL A 54 4.88 -6.23 12.77
CA VAL A 54 3.69 -6.43 13.59
C VAL A 54 2.56 -6.96 12.72
N GLN A 55 1.84 -7.96 13.24
CA GLN A 55 0.62 -8.45 12.61
C GLN A 55 -0.49 -7.43 12.85
N ILE A 56 -1.19 -7.05 11.79
CA ILE A 56 -2.32 -6.12 11.88
C ILE A 56 -3.59 -6.94 12.12
N THR A 57 -4.25 -6.68 13.23
CA THR A 57 -5.51 -7.37 13.58
C THR A 57 -6.73 -6.52 13.22
N ASP A 58 -6.62 -5.19 13.35
CA ASP A 58 -7.70 -4.28 12.98
C ASP A 58 -7.53 -3.83 11.53
N VAL A 59 -8.00 -4.67 10.63
CA VAL A 59 -7.90 -4.42 9.18
C VAL A 59 -8.79 -3.24 8.76
N GLU A 60 -9.88 -2.98 9.48
CA GLU A 60 -10.77 -1.87 9.16
C GLU A 60 -10.09 -0.51 9.35
N GLU A 61 -9.28 -0.37 10.40
CA GLU A 61 -8.48 0.83 10.61
C GLU A 61 -7.48 1.03 9.48
N LEU A 62 -6.79 -0.04 9.08
CA LEU A 62 -5.85 0.00 7.96
C LEU A 62 -6.54 0.43 6.68
N VAL A 63 -7.70 -0.14 6.36
CA VAL A 63 -8.47 0.20 5.17
C VAL A 63 -8.90 1.67 5.20
N SER A 64 -9.29 2.17 6.37
CA SER A 64 -9.63 3.59 6.52
C SER A 64 -8.45 4.50 6.19
N CYS A 65 -7.25 4.15 6.67
CA CYS A 65 -6.05 4.92 6.36
C CYS A 65 -5.68 4.85 4.87
N LEU A 66 -5.71 3.64 4.30
CA LEU A 66 -5.36 3.44 2.89
C LEU A 66 -6.37 4.12 1.95
N GLY A 67 -7.64 4.13 2.31
CA GLY A 67 -8.69 4.73 1.49
C GLY A 67 -8.50 6.23 1.26
N GLU A 68 -7.81 6.91 2.15
CA GLU A 68 -7.52 8.34 2.03
C GLU A 68 -6.22 8.65 1.32
N VAL A 69 -5.40 7.63 1.06
CA VAL A 69 -4.13 7.83 0.35
C VAL A 69 -4.37 8.44 -1.02
N THR A 70 -3.67 9.55 -1.26
CA THR A 70 -3.75 10.27 -2.53
C THR A 70 -2.35 10.33 -3.14
N ILE A 71 -2.23 9.86 -4.36
CA ILE A 71 -0.97 9.90 -5.11
C ILE A 71 -1.07 10.88 -6.28
N TYR A 72 0.09 11.38 -6.68
CA TYR A 72 0.24 12.29 -7.81
C TYR A 72 0.94 11.56 -8.96
N ASN A 73 2.05 12.08 -9.44
CA ASN A 73 2.80 11.46 -10.53
C ASN A 73 3.79 10.41 -10.01
N GLU A 74 4.23 9.52 -10.89
CA GLU A 74 5.34 8.62 -10.58
C GLU A 74 6.59 9.44 -10.23
N ASP A 75 7.29 8.98 -9.21
CA ASP A 75 8.50 9.63 -8.74
C ASP A 75 9.37 8.61 -8.00
N SER A 76 10.55 8.34 -8.53
CA SER A 76 11.49 7.38 -7.93
C SER A 76 12.59 8.05 -7.10
N SER A 77 12.50 9.35 -6.87
CA SER A 77 13.52 10.09 -6.12
C SER A 77 13.55 9.77 -4.63
N TYR A 78 12.62 8.93 -4.15
CA TYR A 78 12.62 8.46 -2.75
C TYR A 78 13.97 7.82 -2.36
N ASN A 79 14.72 7.28 -3.33
CA ASN A 79 16.04 6.70 -3.08
C ASN A 79 17.09 7.73 -2.62
N ASP A 80 16.82 9.01 -2.84
CA ASP A 80 17.74 10.10 -2.49
C ASP A 80 17.51 10.63 -1.07
N TYR A 81 16.54 10.06 -0.34
CA TYR A 81 16.13 10.55 0.97
C TYR A 81 16.40 9.51 2.04
N CYS A 82 16.52 9.99 3.28
CA CYS A 82 16.65 9.16 4.48
C CYS A 82 15.44 9.37 5.39
N GLY A 83 15.07 8.33 6.12
CA GLY A 83 13.95 8.39 7.04
C GLY A 83 13.44 7.00 7.39
N GLN A 84 12.36 6.95 8.19
CA GLN A 84 11.72 5.70 8.53
C GLN A 84 10.97 5.13 7.34
N THR A 85 11.18 3.85 7.07
CA THR A 85 10.42 3.10 6.06
C THR A 85 9.33 2.29 6.74
N VAL A 86 8.10 2.38 6.22
CA VAL A 86 6.95 1.62 6.72
C VAL A 86 6.40 0.79 5.56
N LEU A 87 6.51 -0.53 5.67
CA LEU A 87 6.05 -1.44 4.63
C LEU A 87 4.82 -2.21 5.11
N PHE A 88 3.70 -2.00 4.45
CA PHE A 88 2.50 -2.80 4.63
C PHE A 88 2.47 -3.92 3.60
N THR A 89 2.28 -5.15 4.06
CA THR A 89 2.08 -6.30 3.20
C THR A 89 0.69 -6.84 3.44
N LEU A 90 -0.15 -6.79 2.42
CA LEU A 90 -1.52 -7.28 2.47
C LEU A 90 -1.62 -8.58 1.69
N THR A 91 -2.18 -9.62 2.31
CA THR A 91 -2.58 -10.82 1.60
C THR A 91 -4.06 -10.70 1.28
N MET A 92 -4.38 -10.69 0.00
CA MET A 92 -5.74 -10.46 -0.47
C MET A 92 -6.54 -11.75 -0.47
N ALA A 93 -7.86 -11.63 -0.47
CA ALA A 93 -8.77 -12.78 -0.46
C ALA A 93 -8.59 -13.71 -1.67
N ASP A 94 -8.09 -13.17 -2.78
CA ASP A 94 -7.80 -13.95 -4.00
C ASP A 94 -6.44 -14.64 -3.98
N GLY A 95 -5.65 -14.46 -2.91
CA GLY A 95 -4.32 -15.03 -2.75
C GLY A 95 -3.18 -14.16 -3.26
N THR A 96 -3.46 -13.00 -3.89
CA THR A 96 -2.41 -12.07 -4.29
C THR A 96 -1.89 -11.28 -3.11
N GLN A 97 -0.70 -10.71 -3.25
CA GLN A 97 -0.12 -9.82 -2.25
C GLN A 97 -0.03 -8.40 -2.80
N GLU A 98 -0.28 -7.44 -1.91
CA GLU A 98 -0.15 -6.02 -2.20
C GLU A 98 0.91 -5.46 -1.25
N GLU A 99 1.95 -4.83 -1.80
CA GLU A 99 3.02 -4.22 -1.01
C GLU A 99 2.95 -2.70 -1.12
N ILE A 100 2.81 -2.03 0.01
CA ILE A 100 2.67 -0.58 0.07
C ILE A 100 3.72 -0.06 1.03
N THR A 101 4.71 0.66 0.52
CA THR A 101 5.75 1.27 1.33
C THR A 101 5.48 2.76 1.48
N GLU A 102 5.32 3.21 2.71
CA GLU A 102 5.22 4.63 3.02
C GLU A 102 6.62 5.16 3.36
N PHE A 103 7.02 6.20 2.66
CA PHE A 103 8.27 6.92 2.88
C PHE A 103 8.01 8.39 2.56
N ASN A 104 7.41 9.08 3.51
CA ASN A 104 6.85 10.43 3.32
C ASN A 104 7.87 11.41 2.70
N PRO A 105 7.56 12.11 1.60
CA PRO A 105 6.24 12.25 0.96
C PRO A 105 5.99 11.28 -0.20
N PHE A 106 6.57 10.11 -0.18
CA PHE A 106 6.45 9.12 -1.25
C PHE A 106 5.64 7.92 -0.79
N LEU A 107 5.01 7.28 -1.76
CA LEU A 107 4.35 5.99 -1.57
C LEU A 107 4.81 5.06 -2.68
N ILE A 108 5.33 3.89 -2.31
CA ILE A 108 5.79 2.90 -3.26
C ILE A 108 4.77 1.76 -3.26
N ILE A 109 4.07 1.58 -4.36
CA ILE A 109 3.03 0.56 -4.51
C ILE A 109 3.55 -0.51 -5.45
N ASN A 110 3.74 -1.72 -4.93
CA ASN A 110 4.22 -2.87 -5.71
C ASN A 110 5.48 -2.53 -6.52
N GLY A 111 6.40 -1.81 -5.90
CA GLY A 111 7.68 -1.46 -6.49
C GLY A 111 7.70 -0.17 -7.30
N VAL A 112 6.56 0.48 -7.50
CA VAL A 112 6.49 1.73 -8.26
C VAL A 112 6.32 2.91 -7.29
N GLY A 113 7.24 3.87 -7.34
CA GLY A 113 7.22 5.04 -6.48
C GLY A 113 6.32 6.15 -7.04
N TYR A 114 5.58 6.78 -6.15
CA TYR A 114 4.71 7.91 -6.46
C TYR A 114 4.93 9.02 -5.44
N LYS A 115 4.81 10.25 -5.89
CA LYS A 115 4.67 11.36 -4.97
C LYS A 115 3.26 11.31 -4.40
N ALA A 116 3.14 11.47 -3.07
CA ALA A 116 1.87 11.31 -2.37
C ALA A 116 1.55 12.53 -1.54
N LYS A 117 0.26 12.66 -1.19
CA LYS A 117 -0.19 13.73 -0.30
C LYS A 117 0.40 13.52 1.08
N TYR A 118 1.03 14.56 1.62
CA TYR A 118 1.75 14.52 2.90
C TYR A 118 0.90 13.97 4.04
N GLU A 119 -0.32 14.48 4.19
CA GLU A 119 -1.21 14.13 5.30
C GLU A 119 -1.60 12.66 5.28
N SER A 120 -1.78 12.07 4.10
CA SER A 120 -2.13 10.65 3.99
C SER A 120 -0.94 9.77 4.34
N CYS A 121 0.28 10.16 3.95
CA CYS A 121 1.49 9.45 4.35
C CYS A 121 1.73 9.55 5.86
N GLU A 122 1.55 10.74 6.41
CA GLU A 122 1.71 10.96 7.85
C GLU A 122 0.72 10.14 8.66
N ARG A 123 -0.52 10.02 8.19
CA ARG A 123 -1.53 9.19 8.85
C ARG A 123 -1.12 7.72 8.86
N LEU A 124 -0.61 7.20 7.75
CA LEU A 124 -0.11 5.82 7.69
C LEU A 124 1.08 5.62 8.63
N SER A 125 2.01 6.56 8.64
CA SER A 125 3.17 6.50 9.51
C SER A 125 2.77 6.49 10.99
N ARG A 126 1.84 7.36 11.36
CA ARG A 126 1.33 7.44 12.73
C ARG A 126 0.62 6.17 13.14
N TYR A 127 -0.22 5.64 12.26
CA TYR A 127 -0.92 4.37 12.48
C TYR A 127 0.08 3.23 12.73
N ALA A 128 1.09 3.10 11.86
CA ALA A 128 2.10 2.07 11.99
C ALA A 128 2.88 2.20 13.32
N ASN A 129 3.29 3.41 13.67
CA ASN A 129 4.05 3.64 14.90
C ASN A 129 3.21 3.37 16.16
N GLN A 130 1.90 3.58 16.10
CA GLN A 130 1.00 3.21 17.20
C GLN A 130 0.95 1.70 17.39
N LEU A 131 1.00 0.93 16.31
CA LEU A 131 1.01 -0.53 16.39
C LEU A 131 2.30 -1.08 16.98
N LEU A 132 3.41 -0.34 16.86
CA LEU A 132 4.71 -0.74 17.40
C LEU A 132 4.86 -0.48 18.90
N SER A 133 4.08 0.41 19.45
CA SER A 133 4.19 0.82 20.85
C SER A 133 3.44 -0.08 21.84
#